data_87a6672817f9eaf103791a9f945dafca
#
_entry.id   87a6672817f9eaf103791a9f945dafca
#
_cell.length_a   1.000
_cell.length_b   1.000
_cell.length_c   1.000
_cell.angle_alpha   90.00
_cell.angle_beta   90.00
_cell.angle_gamma   90.00
#
_symmetry.space_group_name_H-M   'P 1'
#
loop_
_entity.id
_entity.type
_entity.pdbx_description
1 polymer ?
#
loop_
_entity_poly.entity_id
_entity_poly.type
_entity_poly.pdbx_seq_one_letter_code
_entity_poly.pdbx_strand_id
1 'polypeptide(L)'
;MRKLLLPLLFMAGTVNAASSVKEICTDYTKYLGHVYGFAVSQDESMRKKLLSDMKRLKLSEAMVQQELYKVSTNANAKYQYSRLLNPDANEINRSTFDYMVKACETAPDFAIPSWGVLVASNAVNKEDVGRNGIDSIRNAPGMRHQNVQGTLEERARGPGV
;
A
#
# COMPACT_ATOMS: atom_id res chain seq x y z
N MET A 1 13.99 51.35 35.15
CA MET A 1 14.61 50.20 34.47
C MET A 1 13.52 49.13 34.27
N ARG A 2 12.92 49.08 33.08
CA ARG A 2 11.88 48.10 32.72
C ARG A 2 12.56 46.93 31.98
N LYS A 3 12.57 45.74 32.62
CA LYS A 3 13.05 44.49 32.02
C LYS A 3 11.98 43.96 31.08
N LEU A 4 12.23 44.04 29.77
CA LEU A 4 11.47 43.39 28.72
C LEU A 4 11.85 41.90 28.72
N LEU A 5 10.94 41.05 29.23
CA LEU A 5 10.97 39.61 29.05
C LEU A 5 10.39 39.30 27.66
N LEU A 6 11.24 38.93 26.70
CA LEU A 6 10.81 38.34 25.46
C LEU A 6 10.29 36.92 25.72
N PRO A 7 9.06 36.56 25.32
CA PRO A 7 8.64 35.18 25.30
C PRO A 7 9.31 34.48 24.13
N LEU A 8 10.16 33.50 24.43
CA LEU A 8 10.63 32.50 23.46
C LEU A 8 9.42 31.70 22.99
N LEU A 9 8.91 32.02 21.82
CA LEU A 9 7.98 31.17 21.07
C LEU A 9 8.74 29.90 20.63
N PHE A 10 8.60 28.85 21.41
CA PHE A 10 8.90 27.48 20.96
C PHE A 10 7.93 27.15 19.83
N MET A 11 8.36 27.33 18.58
CA MET A 11 7.72 26.67 17.44
C MET A 11 7.97 25.17 17.61
N ALA A 12 7.04 24.49 18.27
CA ALA A 12 6.94 23.03 18.22
C ALA A 12 6.61 22.66 16.77
N GLY A 13 7.65 22.45 15.96
CA GLY A 13 7.50 21.82 14.66
C GLY A 13 6.85 20.47 14.89
N THR A 14 5.65 20.28 14.37
CA THR A 14 5.01 18.98 14.31
C THR A 14 5.89 18.07 13.45
N VAL A 15 6.73 17.28 14.08
CA VAL A 15 7.42 16.19 13.43
C VAL A 15 6.31 15.22 13.07
N ASN A 16 5.88 15.21 11.80
CA ASN A 16 5.00 14.16 11.29
C ASN A 16 5.80 12.86 11.39
N ALA A 17 5.44 12.03 12.37
CA ALA A 17 6.00 10.70 12.49
C ALA A 17 5.69 9.93 11.19
N ALA A 18 6.70 9.25 10.64
CA ALA A 18 6.52 8.40 9.47
C ALA A 18 5.51 7.28 9.81
N SER A 19 4.58 7.01 8.90
CA SER A 19 3.57 5.96 9.07
C SER A 19 4.19 4.58 8.90
N SER A 20 3.65 3.59 9.60
CA SER A 20 3.99 2.18 9.38
C SER A 20 3.51 1.70 8.01
N VAL A 21 4.12 0.64 7.48
CA VAL A 21 3.66 -0.01 6.24
C VAL A 21 2.20 -0.41 6.35
N LYS A 22 1.78 -0.95 7.50
CA LYS A 22 0.38 -1.32 7.76
C LYS A 22 -0.58 -0.14 7.68
N GLU A 23 -0.22 1.01 8.25
CA GLU A 23 -1.05 2.22 8.18
C GLU A 23 -1.20 2.71 6.74
N ILE A 24 -0.11 2.75 5.97
CA ILE A 24 -0.15 3.14 4.56
C ILE A 24 -1.00 2.16 3.74
N CYS A 25 -0.85 0.85 3.95
CA CYS A 25 -1.66 -0.16 3.28
C CYS A 25 -3.15 -0.09 3.66
N THR A 26 -3.44 0.21 4.94
CA THR A 26 -4.81 0.47 5.41
C THR A 26 -5.42 1.67 4.70
N ASP A 27 -4.66 2.76 4.60
CA ASP A 27 -5.08 3.98 3.93
C ASP A 27 -5.27 3.78 2.43
N TYR A 28 -4.38 3.02 1.79
CA TYR A 28 -4.52 2.69 0.37
C TYR A 28 -5.75 1.81 0.11
N THR A 29 -6.02 0.84 0.98
CA THR A 29 -7.23 0.01 0.87
C THR A 29 -8.51 0.82 1.02
N LYS A 30 -8.56 1.80 1.96
CA LYS A 30 -9.67 2.76 2.08
C LYS A 30 -9.82 3.63 0.82
N TYR A 31 -8.69 4.09 0.27
CA TYR A 31 -8.70 4.87 -0.98
C TYR A 31 -9.37 4.10 -2.12
N LEU A 32 -9.10 2.79 -2.30
CA LEU A 32 -9.77 1.99 -3.32
C LEU A 32 -11.29 1.93 -3.11
N GLY A 33 -11.76 1.86 -1.87
CA GLY A 33 -13.18 2.00 -1.53
C GLY A 33 -13.75 3.38 -1.92
N HIS A 34 -13.01 4.46 -1.67
CA HIS A 34 -13.43 5.81 -2.05
C HIS A 34 -13.43 6.03 -3.57
N VAL A 35 -12.50 5.39 -4.31
CA VAL A 35 -12.54 5.34 -5.79
C VAL A 35 -13.85 4.76 -6.28
N TYR A 36 -14.27 3.60 -5.72
CA TYR A 36 -15.55 3.01 -6.05
C TYR A 36 -16.73 3.93 -5.70
N GLY A 37 -16.73 4.46 -4.49
CA GLY A 37 -17.78 5.38 -4.01
C GLY A 37 -17.97 6.57 -4.95
N PHE A 38 -16.86 7.21 -5.36
CA PHE A 38 -16.89 8.33 -6.29
C PHE A 38 -17.32 7.91 -7.71
N ALA A 39 -16.84 6.76 -8.21
CA ALA A 39 -17.21 6.26 -9.52
C ALA A 39 -18.73 6.01 -9.65
N VAL A 40 -19.41 5.65 -8.55
CA VAL A 40 -20.85 5.35 -8.54
C VAL A 40 -21.70 6.57 -8.23
N SER A 41 -21.33 7.36 -7.21
CA SER A 41 -22.17 8.48 -6.74
C SER A 41 -21.84 9.81 -7.42
N GLN A 42 -20.57 10.02 -7.80
CA GLN A 42 -20.01 11.28 -8.31
C GLN A 42 -20.28 12.48 -7.39
N ASP A 43 -20.55 12.23 -6.10
CA ASP A 43 -20.86 13.30 -5.16
C ASP A 43 -19.63 14.02 -4.62
N GLU A 44 -19.81 15.24 -4.15
CA GLU A 44 -18.76 16.13 -3.66
C GLU A 44 -18.11 15.59 -2.37
N SER A 45 -18.83 14.84 -1.55
CA SER A 45 -18.28 14.24 -0.33
C SER A 45 -17.23 13.18 -0.67
N MET A 46 -17.54 12.30 -1.63
CA MET A 46 -16.58 11.29 -2.12
C MET A 46 -15.39 11.93 -2.83
N ARG A 47 -15.64 13.00 -3.60
CA ARG A 47 -14.57 13.76 -4.24
C ARG A 47 -13.57 14.32 -3.21
N LYS A 48 -14.07 14.91 -2.13
CA LYS A 48 -13.22 15.43 -1.04
C LYS A 48 -12.39 14.34 -0.36
N LYS A 49 -12.99 13.18 -0.10
CA LYS A 49 -12.26 12.02 0.45
C LYS A 49 -11.15 11.58 -0.49
N LEU A 50 -11.45 11.45 -1.77
CA LEU A 50 -10.48 11.05 -2.79
C LEU A 50 -9.30 12.03 -2.88
N LEU A 51 -9.57 13.35 -2.88
CA LEU A 51 -8.52 14.38 -2.87
C LEU A 51 -7.65 14.35 -1.60
N SER A 52 -8.26 14.04 -0.44
CA SER A 52 -7.52 13.85 0.81
C SER A 52 -6.59 12.64 0.74
N ASP A 53 -7.08 11.52 0.19
CA ASP A 53 -6.28 10.30 0.01
C ASP A 53 -5.13 10.51 -0.97
N MET A 54 -5.37 11.20 -2.09
CA MET A 54 -4.32 11.58 -3.05
C MET A 54 -3.17 12.31 -2.38
N LYS A 55 -3.50 13.29 -1.56
CA LYS A 55 -2.51 14.08 -0.81
C LYS A 55 -1.69 13.21 0.15
N ARG A 56 -2.37 12.39 0.95
CA ARG A 56 -1.78 11.53 1.97
C ARG A 56 -0.92 10.42 1.36
N LEU A 57 -1.42 9.79 0.31
CA LEU A 57 -0.76 8.68 -0.38
C LEU A 57 0.17 9.14 -1.53
N LYS A 58 0.36 10.45 -1.72
CA LYS A 58 1.19 11.01 -2.80
C LYS A 58 0.81 10.49 -4.20
N LEU A 59 -0.48 10.24 -4.42
CA LEU A 59 -0.98 9.78 -5.70
C LEU A 59 -1.08 10.93 -6.70
N SER A 60 -0.68 10.69 -7.94
CA SER A 60 -0.90 11.63 -9.05
C SER A 60 -2.33 11.51 -9.57
N GLU A 61 -2.80 12.54 -10.27
CA GLU A 61 -4.11 12.53 -10.91
C GLU A 61 -4.22 11.35 -11.91
N ALA A 62 -3.15 11.08 -12.67
CA ALA A 62 -3.12 9.97 -13.61
C ALA A 62 -3.31 8.60 -12.93
N MET A 63 -2.73 8.39 -11.74
CA MET A 63 -2.94 7.16 -10.97
C MET A 63 -4.40 7.00 -10.52
N VAL A 64 -5.04 8.09 -10.10
CA VAL A 64 -6.46 8.07 -9.72
C VAL A 64 -7.35 7.81 -10.92
N GLN A 65 -7.10 8.44 -12.05
CA GLN A 65 -7.84 8.21 -13.30
C GLN A 65 -7.73 6.75 -13.75
N GLN A 66 -6.56 6.14 -13.61
CA GLN A 66 -6.34 4.73 -13.92
C GLN A 66 -7.21 3.81 -13.03
N GLU A 67 -7.31 4.08 -11.73
CA GLU A 67 -8.16 3.28 -10.83
C GLU A 67 -9.65 3.51 -11.10
N LEU A 68 -10.07 4.74 -11.40
CA LEU A 68 -11.45 5.04 -11.83
C LEU A 68 -11.81 4.30 -13.13
N TYR A 69 -10.91 4.28 -14.11
CA TYR A 69 -11.09 3.53 -15.35
C TYR A 69 -11.19 2.02 -15.07
N LYS A 70 -10.33 1.48 -14.22
CA LYS A 70 -10.36 0.08 -13.82
C LYS A 70 -11.72 -0.30 -13.20
N VAL A 71 -12.26 0.51 -12.28
CA VAL A 71 -13.57 0.26 -11.67
C VAL A 71 -14.69 0.33 -12.71
N SER A 72 -14.59 1.19 -13.72
CA SER A 72 -15.62 1.33 -14.75
C SER A 72 -15.62 0.19 -15.78
N THR A 73 -14.46 -0.43 -16.03
CA THR A 73 -14.28 -1.42 -17.10
C THR A 73 -14.10 -2.85 -16.61
N ASN A 74 -13.72 -3.07 -15.35
CA ASN A 74 -13.43 -4.38 -14.79
C ASN A 74 -14.43 -4.74 -13.68
N ALA A 75 -15.34 -5.69 -13.98
CA ALA A 75 -16.38 -6.13 -13.04
C ALA A 75 -15.83 -6.69 -11.73
N ASN A 76 -14.68 -7.37 -11.76
CA ASN A 76 -14.04 -7.92 -10.56
C ASN A 76 -13.48 -6.80 -9.67
N ALA A 77 -12.78 -5.83 -10.26
CA ALA A 77 -12.30 -4.66 -9.51
C ALA A 77 -13.48 -3.88 -8.91
N LYS A 78 -14.54 -3.64 -9.69
CA LYS A 78 -15.77 -3.00 -9.22
C LYS A 78 -16.36 -3.74 -8.01
N TYR A 79 -16.47 -5.06 -8.08
CA TYR A 79 -17.00 -5.88 -7.02
C TYR A 79 -16.13 -5.86 -5.75
N GLN A 80 -14.81 -5.99 -5.89
CA GLN A 80 -13.89 -5.94 -4.76
C GLN A 80 -13.91 -4.56 -4.09
N TYR A 81 -13.78 -3.47 -4.85
CA TYR A 81 -13.72 -2.11 -4.30
C TYR A 81 -15.04 -1.69 -3.65
N SER A 82 -16.19 -2.21 -4.11
CA SER A 82 -17.48 -1.96 -3.46
C SER A 82 -17.52 -2.42 -2.00
N ARG A 83 -16.83 -3.51 -1.68
CA ARG A 83 -16.73 -4.06 -0.33
C ARG A 83 -15.82 -3.23 0.58
N LEU A 84 -14.84 -2.54 -0.01
CA LEU A 84 -13.89 -1.70 0.73
C LEU A 84 -14.49 -0.36 1.15
N LEU A 85 -15.59 0.08 0.53
CA LEU A 85 -16.23 1.35 0.84
C LEU A 85 -16.81 1.37 2.26
N ASN A 86 -17.37 0.24 2.69
CA ASN A 86 -17.90 0.09 4.05
C ASN A 86 -17.49 -1.28 4.62
N PRO A 87 -16.27 -1.41 5.16
CA PRO A 87 -15.76 -2.69 5.65
C PRO A 87 -16.54 -3.21 6.86
N ASP A 88 -17.17 -2.34 7.63
CA ASP A 88 -17.91 -2.72 8.83
C ASP A 88 -19.37 -3.14 8.56
N ALA A 89 -19.82 -3.08 7.31
CA ALA A 89 -21.20 -3.41 6.96
C ALA A 89 -21.53 -4.90 7.17
N ASN A 90 -20.58 -5.80 6.97
CA ASN A 90 -20.73 -7.24 7.17
C ASN A 90 -19.37 -7.94 7.20
N GLU A 91 -19.37 -9.22 7.59
CA GLU A 91 -18.16 -10.04 7.72
C GLU A 91 -17.38 -10.21 6.40
N ILE A 92 -18.09 -10.32 5.28
CA ILE A 92 -17.46 -10.48 3.95
C ILE A 92 -16.69 -9.21 3.57
N ASN A 93 -17.27 -8.05 3.83
CA ASN A 93 -16.60 -6.77 3.57
C ASN A 93 -15.36 -6.62 4.45
N ARG A 94 -15.48 -6.94 5.73
CA ARG A 94 -14.37 -6.93 6.69
C ARG A 94 -13.25 -7.85 6.25
N SER A 95 -13.57 -9.09 5.94
CA SER A 95 -12.61 -10.09 5.47
C SER A 95 -11.92 -9.67 4.17
N THR A 96 -12.67 -9.05 3.22
CA THR A 96 -12.09 -8.52 1.99
C THR A 96 -11.12 -7.37 2.28
N PHE A 97 -11.48 -6.46 3.18
CA PHE A 97 -10.64 -5.35 3.58
C PHE A 97 -9.33 -5.83 4.22
N ASP A 98 -9.43 -6.72 5.21
CA ASP A 98 -8.27 -7.27 5.92
C ASP A 98 -7.34 -8.04 4.98
N TYR A 99 -7.90 -8.81 4.04
CA TYR A 99 -7.14 -9.48 3.00
C TYR A 99 -6.36 -8.49 2.12
N MET A 100 -7.00 -7.41 1.67
CA MET A 100 -6.36 -6.41 0.82
C MET A 100 -5.25 -5.66 1.56
N VAL A 101 -5.46 -5.32 2.83
CA VAL A 101 -4.42 -4.72 3.68
C VAL A 101 -3.24 -5.69 3.80
N LYS A 102 -3.49 -6.96 4.10
CA LYS A 102 -2.44 -7.97 4.27
C LYS A 102 -1.66 -8.22 2.97
N ALA A 103 -2.35 -8.29 1.84
CA ALA A 103 -1.71 -8.44 0.52
C ALA A 103 -0.80 -7.24 0.20
N CYS A 104 -1.26 -6.02 0.51
CA CYS A 104 -0.45 -4.81 0.37
C CYS A 104 0.78 -4.81 1.29
N GLU A 105 0.63 -5.20 2.57
CA GLU A 105 1.77 -5.30 3.51
C GLU A 105 2.85 -6.27 3.02
N THR A 106 2.45 -7.31 2.29
CA THR A 106 3.37 -8.32 1.77
C THR A 106 4.21 -7.78 0.60
N ALA A 107 3.63 -6.95 -0.26
CA ALA A 107 4.31 -6.37 -1.43
C ALA A 107 3.81 -4.95 -1.72
N PRO A 108 4.15 -3.96 -0.85
CA PRO A 108 3.62 -2.61 -0.94
C PRO A 108 4.08 -1.86 -2.19
N ASP A 109 5.25 -2.17 -2.72
CA ASP A 109 5.81 -1.64 -3.97
C ASP A 109 5.02 -2.08 -5.22
N PHE A 110 4.40 -3.26 -5.18
CA PHE A 110 3.48 -3.73 -6.21
C PHE A 110 2.05 -3.20 -6.03
N ALA A 111 1.60 -3.08 -4.77
CA ALA A 111 0.24 -2.68 -4.47
C ALA A 111 0.00 -1.19 -4.66
N ILE A 112 0.95 -0.35 -4.23
CA ILE A 112 0.81 1.11 -4.17
C ILE A 112 1.64 1.78 -5.25
N PRO A 113 1.03 2.36 -6.29
CA PRO A 113 1.77 2.93 -7.42
C PRO A 113 2.68 4.11 -7.04
N SER A 114 2.39 4.80 -5.94
CA SER A 114 3.19 5.89 -5.39
C SER A 114 4.22 5.46 -4.34
N TRP A 115 4.43 4.16 -4.13
CA TRP A 115 5.28 3.65 -3.05
C TRP A 115 6.68 4.27 -3.02
N GLY A 116 7.34 4.36 -4.17
CA GLY A 116 8.66 4.98 -4.26
C GLY A 116 8.67 6.44 -3.82
N VAL A 117 7.61 7.20 -4.11
CA VAL A 117 7.45 8.60 -3.67
C VAL A 117 7.24 8.69 -2.17
N LEU A 118 6.43 7.77 -1.60
CA LEU A 118 6.19 7.70 -0.15
C LEU A 118 7.48 7.42 0.62
N VAL A 119 8.28 6.46 0.16
CA VAL A 119 9.58 6.13 0.75
C VAL A 119 10.57 7.29 0.61
N ALA A 120 10.68 7.89 -0.57
CA ALA A 120 11.59 9.01 -0.84
C ALA A 120 11.24 10.27 -0.01
N SER A 121 9.95 10.49 0.26
CA SER A 121 9.48 11.61 1.08
C SER A 121 9.51 11.35 2.60
N ASN A 122 10.06 10.22 3.05
CA ASN A 122 10.05 9.76 4.44
C ASN A 122 8.63 9.66 5.05
N ALA A 123 7.61 9.45 4.22
CA ALA A 123 6.24 9.24 4.68
C ALA A 123 6.03 7.84 5.28
N VAL A 124 6.93 6.90 4.99
CA VAL A 124 6.92 5.52 5.50
C VAL A 124 8.12 5.31 6.42
N ASN A 125 7.91 4.56 7.51
CA ASN A 125 8.99 4.17 8.41
C ASN A 125 9.97 3.24 7.70
N LYS A 126 11.23 3.66 7.57
CA LYS A 126 12.28 2.92 6.84
C LYS A 126 12.63 1.58 7.46
N GLU A 127 12.48 1.44 8.77
CA GLU A 127 12.73 0.17 9.46
C GLU A 127 11.70 -0.91 9.06
N ASP A 128 10.45 -0.50 8.81
CA ASP A 128 9.40 -1.40 8.35
C ASP A 128 9.58 -1.81 6.88
N VAL A 129 10.09 -0.90 6.04
CA VAL A 129 10.36 -1.18 4.62
C VAL A 129 11.41 -2.28 4.47
N GLY A 130 12.49 -2.23 5.28
CA GLY A 130 13.56 -3.24 5.24
C GLY A 130 13.10 -4.63 5.68
N ARG A 131 12.24 -4.72 6.68
CA ARG A 131 11.70 -5.99 7.19
C ARG A 131 10.78 -6.67 6.19
N ASN A 132 9.85 -5.94 5.61
CA ASN A 132 8.85 -6.50 4.69
C ASN A 132 9.48 -6.95 3.36
N GLY A 133 10.52 -6.26 2.87
CA GLY A 133 11.25 -6.66 1.66
C GLY A 133 12.01 -7.98 1.82
N ILE A 134 12.61 -8.23 2.99
CA ILE A 134 13.36 -9.46 3.26
C ILE A 134 12.42 -10.64 3.52
N ASP A 135 11.32 -10.42 4.24
CA ASP A 135 10.35 -11.48 4.57
C ASP A 135 9.52 -11.91 3.36
N SER A 136 9.22 -10.99 2.42
CA SER A 136 8.52 -11.34 1.19
C SER A 136 9.40 -12.20 0.25
N ILE A 137 10.71 -11.96 0.20
CA ILE A 137 11.65 -12.81 -0.54
C ILE A 137 11.81 -14.19 0.13
N ARG A 138 11.79 -14.24 1.46
CA ARG A 138 11.94 -15.48 2.22
C ARG A 138 10.71 -16.40 2.17
N ASN A 139 9.52 -15.80 2.06
CA ASN A 139 8.24 -16.52 2.12
C ASN A 139 7.51 -16.59 0.76
N ALA A 140 8.15 -16.18 -0.35
CA ALA A 140 7.56 -16.34 -1.68
C ALA A 140 7.31 -17.83 -1.96
N PRO A 141 6.04 -18.25 -2.19
CA PRO A 141 5.73 -19.64 -2.51
C PRO A 141 6.34 -19.96 -3.87
N GLY A 142 7.46 -20.70 -3.89
CA GLY A 142 8.18 -21.10 -5.10
C GLY A 142 9.70 -20.98 -5.03
N MET A 143 10.27 -20.20 -4.12
CA MET A 143 11.72 -20.22 -3.84
C MET A 143 12.06 -21.18 -2.69
N ARG A 144 11.57 -22.42 -2.75
CA ARG A 144 12.33 -23.50 -2.12
C ARG A 144 13.59 -23.63 -2.94
N HIS A 145 14.73 -23.42 -2.31
CA HIS A 145 16.03 -23.77 -2.85
C HIS A 145 15.93 -25.18 -3.46
N GLN A 146 15.71 -25.26 -4.77
CA GLN A 146 16.13 -26.42 -5.51
C GLN A 146 17.65 -26.40 -5.40
N ASN A 147 18.14 -27.32 -4.61
CA ASN A 147 19.55 -27.55 -4.40
C ASN A 147 20.14 -27.89 -5.77
N VAL A 148 20.72 -26.90 -6.45
CA VAL A 148 21.30 -27.01 -7.80
C VAL A 148 22.54 -27.91 -7.78
N GLN A 149 22.93 -28.45 -6.65
CA GLN A 149 24.07 -29.36 -6.50
C GLN A 149 23.77 -30.80 -6.97
N GLY A 150 22.49 -31.21 -7.08
CA GLY A 150 22.16 -32.56 -7.52
C GLY A 150 22.23 -32.83 -9.04
N THR A 151 22.19 -31.76 -9.87
CA THR A 151 22.04 -31.93 -11.33
C THR A 151 23.36 -31.92 -12.10
N LEU A 152 24.46 -31.57 -11.51
CA LEU A 152 25.79 -31.57 -12.19
C LEU A 152 26.50 -32.94 -12.05
N GLU A 153 26.25 -33.71 -10.99
CA GLU A 153 26.86 -35.03 -10.83
C GLU A 153 26.15 -36.13 -11.65
N GLU A 154 24.86 -35.96 -11.94
CA GLU A 154 24.09 -36.93 -12.72
C GLU A 154 24.34 -36.83 -14.24
N ARG A 155 24.83 -35.71 -14.74
CA ARG A 155 25.25 -35.55 -16.14
C ARG A 155 26.67 -36.02 -16.46
N ALA A 156 27.46 -36.33 -15.46
CA ALA A 156 28.83 -36.82 -15.63
C ALA A 156 28.92 -38.35 -15.80
N ARG A 157 27.85 -39.09 -15.57
CA ARG A 157 27.78 -40.55 -15.85
C ARG A 157 27.12 -40.76 -17.22
N GLY A 158 27.95 -40.70 -18.26
CA GLY A 158 27.53 -41.15 -19.57
C GLY A 158 27.16 -42.64 -19.57
N PRO A 159 26.33 -43.11 -20.53
CA PRO A 159 25.95 -44.51 -20.62
C PRO A 159 27.20 -45.34 -20.91
N GLY A 160 27.56 -46.17 -19.92
CA GLY A 160 28.62 -47.16 -20.09
C GLY A 160 28.14 -48.24 -21.08
N VAL A 161 29.02 -48.54 -21.99
CA VAL A 161 28.93 -49.61 -23.00
C VAL A 161 28.89 -50.95 -22.29
#